data_73d5565279438cf6654d986e231b6897
#
_entry.id   73d5565279438cf6654d986e231b6897
#
_cell.length_a   1.000
_cell.length_b   1.000
_cell.length_c   1.000
_cell.angle_alpha   90.00
_cell.angle_beta   90.00
_cell.angle_gamma   90.00
#
_symmetry.space_group_name_H-M   'P 1'
#
loop_
_entity.id
_entity.type
_entity.pdbx_description
1 polymer ?
#
loop_
_entity_poly.entity_id
_entity_poly.type
_entity_poly.pdbx_seq_one_letter_code
_entity_poly.pdbx_strand_id
1 'polypeptide(L)'
;MKLQGKITLVTGGTTGIGQAAARLFQAEGAEVFVTGRSETTLAEFRKALPGITALPSDASSIEDAAALARTLKSQAGRVDVVFVNAGIAQFMPIEQVTPDAFDRMFDVNVRGAFFTIQHLLPLMPQGSAIVLTTSVAADLGMATSAVYSATKAALSSLARTLANELVGRGIRVNEVSPGPIETPIFTKMGMSAEQIEGFKGHMSGMVPMKRLGSPDEVARAVLYLASEDASYVTGAKITVDGGVLLN
;
A
#
# COMPACT_ATOMS: atom_id res chain seq x y z
N MET A 1 9.64 -6.27 20.23
CA MET A 1 8.45 -6.13 19.38
C MET A 1 8.21 -4.64 19.11
N LYS A 2 8.32 -4.24 17.86
CA LYS A 2 8.30 -2.81 17.45
C LYS A 2 6.91 -2.19 17.44
N LEU A 3 5.86 -3.00 17.41
CA LEU A 3 4.45 -2.56 17.37
C LEU A 3 3.63 -3.14 18.53
N GLN A 4 4.26 -3.46 19.64
CA GLN A 4 3.60 -4.05 20.80
C GLN A 4 2.42 -3.19 21.28
N GLY A 5 1.20 -3.76 21.28
CA GLY A 5 -0.03 -3.08 21.71
C GLY A 5 -0.54 -1.97 20.78
N LYS A 6 0.06 -1.79 19.60
CA LYS A 6 -0.42 -0.87 18.55
C LYS A 6 -1.56 -1.52 17.77
N ILE A 7 -2.53 -0.70 17.39
CA ILE A 7 -3.63 -1.08 16.51
C ILE A 7 -3.28 -0.61 15.10
N THR A 8 -3.25 -1.55 14.16
CA THR A 8 -2.78 -1.26 12.80
C THR A 8 -3.83 -1.64 11.76
N LEU A 9 -3.94 -0.83 10.73
CA LEU A 9 -4.76 -1.11 9.55
C LEU A 9 -3.87 -1.22 8.32
N VAL A 10 -4.08 -2.27 7.51
CA VAL A 10 -3.46 -2.44 6.20
C VAL A 10 -4.54 -2.52 5.12
N THR A 11 -4.63 -1.50 4.27
CA THR A 11 -5.57 -1.56 3.13
C THR A 11 -5.00 -2.44 2.02
N GLY A 12 -5.87 -3.27 1.38
CA GLY A 12 -5.40 -4.26 0.42
C GLY A 12 -4.46 -5.30 1.04
N GLY A 13 -4.70 -5.65 2.31
CA GLY A 13 -3.83 -6.51 3.12
C GLY A 13 -3.97 -8.00 2.86
N THR A 14 -4.84 -8.44 1.94
CA THR A 14 -5.10 -9.88 1.72
C THR A 14 -4.10 -10.58 0.83
N THR A 15 -3.25 -9.85 0.11
CA THR A 15 -2.24 -10.43 -0.82
C THR A 15 -0.99 -9.56 -0.90
N GLY A 16 0.11 -10.11 -1.45
CA GLY A 16 1.31 -9.38 -1.82
C GLY A 16 1.96 -8.61 -0.67
N ILE A 17 2.35 -7.36 -0.95
CA ILE A 17 3.03 -6.48 0.02
C ILE A 17 2.16 -6.26 1.26
N GLY A 18 0.86 -6.02 1.08
CA GLY A 18 -0.06 -5.81 2.20
C GLY A 18 -0.14 -7.01 3.13
N GLN A 19 -0.21 -8.23 2.58
CA GLN A 19 -0.22 -9.47 3.38
C GLN A 19 1.09 -9.67 4.14
N ALA A 20 2.22 -9.41 3.48
CA ALA A 20 3.53 -9.51 4.11
C ALA A 20 3.68 -8.51 5.26
N ALA A 21 3.21 -7.26 5.07
CA ALA A 21 3.20 -6.25 6.12
C ALA A 21 2.27 -6.63 7.28
N ALA A 22 1.06 -7.11 7.00
CA ALA A 22 0.11 -7.54 8.03
C ALA A 22 0.67 -8.66 8.90
N ARG A 23 1.27 -9.68 8.28
CA ARG A 23 1.93 -10.78 8.99
C ARG A 23 3.11 -10.29 9.85
N LEU A 24 3.92 -9.38 9.31
CA LEU A 24 5.05 -8.83 10.04
C LEU A 24 4.60 -7.94 11.21
N PHE A 25 3.56 -7.13 11.05
CA PHE A 25 2.99 -6.31 12.11
C PHE A 25 2.44 -7.17 13.25
N GLN A 26 1.74 -8.26 12.93
CA GLN A 26 1.28 -9.23 13.94
C GLN A 26 2.46 -9.86 14.70
N ALA A 27 3.49 -10.28 14.00
CA ALA A 27 4.71 -10.84 14.61
C ALA A 27 5.43 -9.83 15.52
N GLU A 28 5.27 -8.54 15.26
CA GLU A 28 5.80 -7.43 16.05
C GLU A 28 4.85 -6.94 17.16
N GLY A 29 3.80 -7.72 17.45
CA GLY A 29 2.92 -7.50 18.60
C GLY A 29 1.76 -6.54 18.37
N ALA A 30 1.44 -6.20 17.11
CA ALA A 30 0.28 -5.39 16.78
C ALA A 30 -1.01 -6.21 16.78
N GLU A 31 -2.12 -5.56 17.13
CA GLU A 31 -3.45 -5.96 16.70
C GLU A 31 -3.65 -5.46 15.26
N VAL A 32 -3.92 -6.39 14.33
CA VAL A 32 -3.89 -6.09 12.90
C VAL A 32 -5.26 -6.25 12.27
N PHE A 33 -5.69 -5.20 11.59
CA PHE A 33 -6.84 -5.20 10.70
C PHE A 33 -6.35 -5.11 9.25
N VAL A 34 -6.96 -5.88 8.36
CA VAL A 34 -6.70 -5.76 6.92
C VAL A 34 -8.00 -5.55 6.17
N THR A 35 -7.92 -4.91 4.99
CA THR A 35 -9.06 -4.85 4.08
C THR A 35 -8.81 -5.60 2.79
N GLY A 36 -9.88 -6.08 2.19
CA GLY A 36 -9.91 -6.68 0.86
C GLY A 36 -11.28 -6.56 0.23
N ARG A 37 -11.35 -6.56 -1.09
CA ARG A 37 -12.62 -6.44 -1.82
C ARG A 37 -13.30 -7.79 -2.05
N SER A 38 -12.53 -8.83 -2.31
CA SER A 38 -13.05 -10.15 -2.67
C SER A 38 -13.27 -11.02 -1.43
N GLU A 39 -14.50 -11.47 -1.22
CA GLU A 39 -14.80 -12.38 -0.10
C GLU A 39 -14.03 -13.71 -0.20
N THR A 40 -13.76 -14.19 -1.42
CA THR A 40 -12.92 -15.38 -1.63
C THR A 40 -11.51 -15.16 -1.06
N THR A 41 -10.84 -14.06 -1.41
CA THR A 41 -9.50 -13.77 -0.89
C THR A 41 -9.51 -13.45 0.61
N LEU A 42 -10.57 -12.86 1.12
CA LEU A 42 -10.76 -12.63 2.56
C LEU A 42 -10.89 -13.95 3.32
N ALA A 43 -11.68 -14.89 2.79
CA ALA A 43 -11.87 -16.22 3.41
C ALA A 43 -10.55 -17.03 3.41
N GLU A 44 -9.81 -17.01 2.31
CA GLU A 44 -8.47 -17.62 2.22
C GLU A 44 -7.49 -17.00 3.21
N PHE A 45 -7.48 -15.67 3.30
CA PHE A 45 -6.63 -14.93 4.21
C PHE A 45 -6.92 -15.27 5.68
N ARG A 46 -8.20 -15.29 6.08
CA ARG A 46 -8.62 -15.66 7.45
C ARG A 46 -8.16 -17.07 7.85
N LYS A 47 -8.12 -18.01 6.89
CA LYS A 47 -7.61 -19.37 7.11
C LYS A 47 -6.09 -19.39 7.25
N ALA A 48 -5.38 -18.61 6.44
CA ALA A 48 -3.92 -18.60 6.41
C ALA A 48 -3.30 -17.85 7.59
N LEU A 49 -3.96 -16.79 8.06
CA LEU A 49 -3.47 -15.89 9.13
C LEU A 49 -4.56 -15.70 10.20
N PRO A 50 -4.88 -16.74 10.97
CA PRO A 50 -5.82 -16.61 12.08
C PRO A 50 -5.24 -15.64 13.13
N GLY A 51 -6.05 -14.73 13.63
CA GLY A 51 -5.62 -13.69 14.57
C GLY A 51 -5.36 -12.32 13.91
N ILE A 52 -5.53 -12.22 12.58
CA ILE A 52 -5.65 -10.93 11.88
C ILE A 52 -7.11 -10.74 11.45
N THR A 53 -7.68 -9.60 11.79
CA THR A 53 -9.08 -9.29 11.45
C THR A 53 -9.16 -8.80 10.00
N ALA A 54 -9.85 -9.56 9.14
CA ALA A 54 -10.01 -9.22 7.73
C ALA A 54 -11.43 -8.70 7.45
N LEU A 55 -11.52 -7.46 7.00
CA LEU A 55 -12.75 -6.71 6.76
C LEU A 55 -13.00 -6.50 5.26
N PRO A 56 -14.23 -6.68 4.76
CA PRO A 56 -14.57 -6.30 3.40
C PRO A 56 -14.56 -4.78 3.25
N SER A 57 -13.91 -4.27 2.20
CA SER A 57 -13.92 -2.86 1.85
C SER A 57 -13.42 -2.69 0.41
N ASP A 58 -14.17 -2.00 -0.42
CA ASP A 58 -13.73 -1.55 -1.74
C ASP A 58 -13.00 -0.21 -1.58
N ALA A 59 -11.71 -0.19 -1.94
CA ALA A 59 -10.90 1.02 -1.82
C ALA A 59 -11.38 2.17 -2.71
N SER A 60 -12.21 1.93 -3.73
CA SER A 60 -12.81 3.00 -4.55
C SER A 60 -14.08 3.61 -3.94
N SER A 61 -14.68 2.97 -2.92
CA SER A 61 -15.93 3.42 -2.28
C SER A 61 -15.63 4.30 -1.05
N ILE A 62 -16.13 5.54 -1.08
CA ILE A 62 -16.06 6.46 0.07
C ILE A 62 -16.96 5.95 1.20
N GLU A 63 -18.08 5.34 0.87
CA GLU A 63 -19.03 4.76 1.81
C GLU A 63 -18.38 3.61 2.58
N ASP A 64 -17.59 2.77 1.90
CA ASP A 64 -16.83 1.68 2.53
C ASP A 64 -15.73 2.24 3.43
N ALA A 65 -15.03 3.30 3.03
CA ALA A 65 -14.04 3.98 3.86
C ALA A 65 -14.66 4.52 5.16
N ALA A 66 -15.84 5.12 5.07
CA ALA A 66 -16.60 5.59 6.23
C ALA A 66 -17.08 4.43 7.12
N ALA A 67 -17.55 3.33 6.51
CA ALA A 67 -17.98 2.13 7.24
C ALA A 67 -16.80 1.46 7.95
N LEU A 68 -15.64 1.38 7.29
CA LEU A 68 -14.40 0.88 7.87
C LEU A 68 -13.99 1.66 9.12
N ALA A 69 -14.04 3.00 9.05
CA ALA A 69 -13.72 3.84 10.21
C ALA A 69 -14.70 3.61 11.37
N ARG A 70 -16.00 3.45 11.09
CA ARG A 70 -17.00 3.11 12.14
C ARG A 70 -16.71 1.76 12.78
N THR A 71 -16.37 0.76 11.96
CA THR A 71 -16.02 -0.60 12.44
C THR A 71 -14.78 -0.57 13.34
N LEU A 72 -13.71 0.11 12.92
CA LEU A 72 -12.48 0.25 13.72
C LEU A 72 -12.73 1.02 15.02
N LYS A 73 -13.56 2.07 14.99
CA LYS A 73 -13.97 2.80 16.19
C LYS A 73 -14.69 1.87 17.20
N SER A 74 -15.58 1.03 16.70
CA SER A 74 -16.36 0.11 17.55
C SER A 74 -15.52 -1.04 18.10
N GLN A 75 -14.60 -1.59 17.30
CA GLN A 75 -13.84 -2.81 17.67
C GLN A 75 -12.56 -2.48 18.44
N ALA A 76 -11.89 -1.38 18.09
CA ALA A 76 -10.56 -1.07 18.60
C ALA A 76 -10.45 0.32 19.25
N GLY A 77 -11.38 1.24 18.99
CA GLY A 77 -11.43 2.57 19.58
C GLY A 77 -10.42 3.57 19.00
N ARG A 78 -9.29 3.10 18.47
CA ARG A 78 -8.23 3.93 17.86
C ARG A 78 -7.53 3.17 16.73
N VAL A 79 -6.66 3.89 16.00
CA VAL A 79 -5.74 3.31 15.00
C VAL A 79 -4.39 4.01 15.14
N ASP A 80 -3.35 3.26 15.48
CA ASP A 80 -2.01 3.81 15.68
C ASP A 80 -1.19 3.83 14.38
N VAL A 81 -1.43 2.87 13.48
CA VAL A 81 -0.73 2.78 12.19
C VAL A 81 -1.71 2.50 11.06
N VAL A 82 -1.62 3.27 9.99
CA VAL A 82 -2.34 3.02 8.74
C VAL A 82 -1.33 2.77 7.61
N PHE A 83 -1.32 1.57 7.07
CA PHE A 83 -0.60 1.27 5.84
C PHE A 83 -1.56 1.32 4.65
N VAL A 84 -1.52 2.43 3.91
CA VAL A 84 -2.34 2.69 2.72
C VAL A 84 -1.69 2.01 1.52
N ASN A 85 -2.06 0.74 1.30
CA ASN A 85 -1.42 -0.11 0.31
C ASN A 85 -2.37 -0.53 -0.83
N ALA A 86 -3.68 -0.47 -0.62
CA ALA A 86 -4.64 -0.82 -1.68
C ALA A 86 -4.37 -0.03 -2.96
N GLY A 87 -4.29 -0.74 -4.08
CA GLY A 87 -4.04 -0.12 -5.38
C GLY A 87 -4.17 -1.13 -6.51
N ILE A 88 -4.37 -0.61 -7.71
CA ILE A 88 -4.39 -1.36 -8.96
C ILE A 88 -3.38 -0.77 -9.94
N ALA A 89 -2.92 -1.59 -10.87
CA ALA A 89 -2.08 -1.18 -11.99
C ALA A 89 -2.69 -1.73 -13.30
N GLN A 90 -2.81 -0.85 -14.28
CA GLN A 90 -3.11 -1.23 -15.66
C GLN A 90 -2.10 -0.54 -16.57
N PHE A 91 -1.51 -1.32 -17.46
CA PHE A 91 -0.51 -0.84 -18.41
C PHE A 91 -1.09 -0.94 -19.81
N MET A 92 -1.17 0.20 -20.50
CA MET A 92 -1.69 0.27 -21.87
C MET A 92 -1.13 1.49 -22.60
N PRO A 93 -0.94 1.44 -23.94
CA PRO A 93 -0.59 2.62 -24.72
C PRO A 93 -1.59 3.76 -24.49
N ILE A 94 -1.12 5.00 -24.59
CA ILE A 94 -1.96 6.18 -24.29
C ILE A 94 -3.22 6.25 -25.16
N GLU A 95 -3.15 5.79 -26.40
CA GLU A 95 -4.25 5.77 -27.36
C GLU A 95 -5.36 4.76 -26.98
N GLN A 96 -5.05 3.80 -26.11
CA GLN A 96 -5.98 2.76 -25.65
C GLN A 96 -6.58 3.06 -24.28
N VAL A 97 -6.14 4.13 -23.63
CA VAL A 97 -6.68 4.53 -22.32
C VAL A 97 -8.11 5.01 -22.50
N THR A 98 -9.05 4.28 -21.90
CA THR A 98 -10.44 4.70 -21.86
C THR A 98 -10.70 5.59 -20.63
N PRO A 99 -11.73 6.48 -20.66
CA PRO A 99 -12.15 7.23 -19.47
C PRO A 99 -12.39 6.34 -18.25
N ASP A 100 -13.08 5.21 -18.43
CA ASP A 100 -13.36 4.27 -17.32
C ASP A 100 -12.09 3.66 -16.72
N ALA A 101 -11.08 3.34 -17.55
CA ALA A 101 -9.80 2.82 -17.06
C ALA A 101 -9.02 3.89 -16.30
N PHE A 102 -9.07 5.14 -16.77
CA PHE A 102 -8.47 6.30 -16.10
C PHE A 102 -9.14 6.54 -14.74
N ASP A 103 -10.47 6.71 -14.73
CA ASP A 103 -11.24 7.01 -13.53
C ASP A 103 -11.07 5.91 -12.48
N ARG A 104 -11.16 4.64 -12.88
CA ARG A 104 -10.97 3.51 -11.99
C ARG A 104 -9.60 3.50 -11.30
N MET A 105 -8.51 3.83 -12.01
CA MET A 105 -7.19 3.90 -11.39
C MET A 105 -7.09 5.06 -10.39
N PHE A 106 -7.64 6.22 -10.73
CA PHE A 106 -7.68 7.36 -9.81
C PHE A 106 -8.59 7.12 -8.62
N ASP A 107 -9.76 6.52 -8.83
CA ASP A 107 -10.69 6.20 -7.75
C ASP A 107 -10.08 5.26 -6.72
N VAL A 108 -9.45 4.17 -7.17
CA VAL A 108 -8.83 3.21 -6.23
C VAL A 108 -7.55 3.77 -5.61
N ASN A 109 -6.62 4.26 -6.45
CA ASN A 109 -5.27 4.57 -5.98
C ASN A 109 -5.18 5.91 -5.24
N VAL A 110 -5.96 6.92 -5.65
CA VAL A 110 -5.83 8.29 -5.14
C VAL A 110 -7.03 8.67 -4.27
N ARG A 111 -8.24 8.67 -4.85
CA ARG A 111 -9.46 9.07 -4.16
C ARG A 111 -9.72 8.19 -2.94
N GLY A 112 -9.64 6.87 -3.12
CA GLY A 112 -9.85 5.93 -2.02
C GLY A 112 -8.81 6.04 -0.92
N ALA A 113 -7.54 6.22 -1.28
CA ALA A 113 -6.46 6.45 -0.31
C ALA A 113 -6.72 7.72 0.52
N PHE A 114 -7.08 8.83 -0.15
CA PHE A 114 -7.37 10.11 0.49
C PHE A 114 -8.53 10.00 1.48
N PHE A 115 -9.68 9.49 1.05
CA PHE A 115 -10.87 9.41 1.91
C PHE A 115 -10.73 8.35 3.00
N THR A 116 -9.99 7.27 2.78
CA THR A 116 -9.65 6.32 3.84
C THR A 116 -8.87 7.02 4.95
N ILE A 117 -7.81 7.76 4.60
CA ILE A 117 -7.04 8.56 5.58
C ILE A 117 -7.96 9.55 6.30
N GLN A 118 -8.74 10.33 5.55
CA GLN A 118 -9.62 11.36 6.12
C GLN A 118 -10.59 10.80 7.17
N HIS A 119 -11.25 9.68 6.87
CA HIS A 119 -12.18 9.05 7.80
C HIS A 119 -11.50 8.43 9.03
N LEU A 120 -10.23 8.04 8.91
CA LEU A 120 -9.47 7.45 10.01
C LEU A 120 -8.80 8.50 10.92
N LEU A 121 -8.55 9.72 10.43
CA LEU A 121 -7.87 10.77 11.21
C LEU A 121 -8.48 11.03 12.59
N PRO A 122 -9.81 10.99 12.82
CA PRO A 122 -10.39 11.15 14.16
C PRO A 122 -10.04 10.03 15.14
N LEU A 123 -9.59 8.85 14.63
CA LEU A 123 -9.22 7.68 15.43
C LEU A 123 -7.71 7.61 15.67
N MET A 124 -6.93 8.52 15.08
CA MET A 124 -5.47 8.50 15.16
C MET A 124 -4.96 9.40 16.27
N PRO A 125 -4.45 8.84 17.37
CA PRO A 125 -3.86 9.62 18.46
C PRO A 125 -2.48 10.19 18.08
N GLN A 126 -1.94 11.07 18.93
CA GLN A 126 -0.56 11.50 18.83
C GLN A 126 0.39 10.29 18.88
N GLY A 127 1.45 10.32 18.08
CA GLY A 127 2.39 9.21 17.92
C GLY A 127 1.98 8.20 16.84
N SER A 128 0.86 8.43 16.15
CA SER A 128 0.42 7.58 15.03
C SER A 128 1.31 7.75 13.79
N ALA A 129 1.25 6.74 12.90
CA ALA A 129 1.97 6.77 11.63
C ALA A 129 1.07 6.37 10.46
N ILE A 130 1.22 7.06 9.34
CA ILE A 130 0.63 6.72 8.04
C ILE A 130 1.78 6.39 7.08
N VAL A 131 1.71 5.25 6.41
CA VAL A 131 2.64 4.87 5.35
C VAL A 131 1.85 4.64 4.06
N LEU A 132 2.22 5.32 2.96
CA LEU A 132 1.57 5.16 1.66
C LEU A 132 2.45 4.32 0.74
N THR A 133 1.84 3.42 -0.02
CA THR A 133 2.52 2.69 -1.10
C THR A 133 2.46 3.51 -2.40
N THR A 134 3.59 4.10 -2.76
CA THR A 134 3.78 4.74 -4.06
C THR A 134 4.39 3.75 -5.06
N SER A 135 5.31 4.13 -5.90
CA SER A 135 6.04 3.24 -6.83
C SER A 135 7.20 4.02 -7.46
N VAL A 136 8.25 3.33 -7.86
CA VAL A 136 9.28 3.90 -8.75
C VAL A 136 8.69 4.44 -10.05
N ALA A 137 7.54 3.95 -10.48
CA ALA A 137 6.82 4.46 -11.64
C ALA A 137 6.38 5.94 -11.49
N ALA A 138 6.35 6.48 -10.27
CA ALA A 138 6.11 7.91 -10.05
C ALA A 138 7.29 8.79 -10.49
N ASP A 139 8.47 8.22 -10.57
CA ASP A 139 9.73 8.93 -10.86
C ASP A 139 10.32 8.53 -12.23
N LEU A 140 9.86 7.40 -12.82
CA LEU A 140 10.34 6.88 -14.09
C LEU A 140 9.36 7.17 -15.23
N GLY A 141 9.92 7.51 -16.40
CA GLY A 141 9.18 7.54 -17.66
C GLY A 141 9.02 6.14 -18.25
N MET A 142 8.04 5.38 -17.78
CA MET A 142 7.76 4.04 -18.28
C MET A 142 6.68 4.06 -19.36
N ALA A 143 6.98 3.54 -20.53
CA ALA A 143 5.98 3.38 -21.59
C ALA A 143 4.77 2.58 -21.07
N THR A 144 3.58 2.87 -21.57
CA THR A 144 2.30 2.24 -21.21
C THR A 144 1.79 2.44 -19.78
N SER A 145 2.53 3.16 -18.93
CA SER A 145 2.18 3.36 -17.51
C SER A 145 1.60 4.75 -17.18
N ALA A 146 1.25 5.56 -18.18
CA ALA A 146 0.94 6.99 -17.99
C ALA A 146 -0.04 7.26 -16.83
N VAL A 147 -1.19 6.59 -16.80
CA VAL A 147 -2.20 6.79 -15.76
C VAL A 147 -1.74 6.21 -14.42
N TYR A 148 -1.17 5.02 -14.41
CA TYR A 148 -0.64 4.42 -13.17
C TYR A 148 0.43 5.30 -12.53
N SER A 149 1.42 5.74 -13.31
CA SER A 149 2.49 6.64 -12.86
C SER A 149 1.93 7.94 -12.30
N ALA A 150 0.95 8.55 -12.99
CA ALA A 150 0.28 9.75 -12.51
C ALA A 150 -0.40 9.54 -11.15
N THR A 151 -1.10 8.40 -10.93
CA THR A 151 -1.71 8.09 -9.63
C THR A 151 -0.66 7.94 -8.53
N LYS A 152 0.49 7.34 -8.83
CA LYS A 152 1.58 7.13 -7.86
C LYS A 152 2.32 8.43 -7.55
N ALA A 153 2.49 9.30 -8.53
CA ALA A 153 3.01 10.66 -8.33
C ALA A 153 2.05 11.51 -7.48
N ALA A 154 0.74 11.41 -7.71
CA ALA A 154 -0.26 12.06 -6.88
C ALA A 154 -0.18 11.61 -5.41
N LEU A 155 -0.04 10.30 -5.15
CA LEU A 155 0.15 9.77 -3.79
C LEU A 155 1.44 10.27 -3.15
N SER A 156 2.54 10.36 -3.90
CA SER A 156 3.82 10.88 -3.40
C SER A 156 3.70 12.35 -3.00
N SER A 157 3.00 13.17 -3.80
CA SER A 157 2.68 14.56 -3.43
C SER A 157 1.78 14.64 -2.20
N LEU A 158 0.75 13.79 -2.14
CA LEU A 158 -0.17 13.71 -1.00
C LEU A 158 0.56 13.35 0.30
N ALA A 159 1.48 12.39 0.27
CA ALA A 159 2.27 11.98 1.44
C ALA A 159 3.04 13.16 2.04
N ARG A 160 3.72 13.97 1.20
CA ARG A 160 4.46 15.15 1.66
C ARG A 160 3.55 16.24 2.23
N THR A 161 2.42 16.48 1.56
CA THR A 161 1.44 17.49 2.03
C THR A 161 0.84 17.09 3.37
N LEU A 162 0.38 15.84 3.49
CA LEU A 162 -0.17 15.33 4.76
C LEU A 162 0.88 15.27 5.88
N ALA A 163 2.15 15.00 5.56
CA ALA A 163 3.21 15.07 6.56
C ALA A 163 3.29 16.45 7.21
N ASN A 164 3.22 17.50 6.39
CA ASN A 164 3.24 18.89 6.88
C ASN A 164 1.95 19.27 7.63
N GLU A 165 0.78 18.84 7.14
CA GLU A 165 -0.50 19.16 7.77
C GLU A 165 -0.69 18.45 9.12
N LEU A 166 -0.18 17.23 9.27
CA LEU A 166 -0.47 16.37 10.41
C LEU A 166 0.64 16.37 11.47
N VAL A 167 1.81 16.96 11.19
CA VAL A 167 2.92 17.00 12.15
C VAL A 167 2.54 17.70 13.45
N GLY A 168 1.73 18.76 13.39
CA GLY A 168 1.22 19.47 14.58
C GLY A 168 0.29 18.60 15.47
N ARG A 169 -0.25 17.51 14.92
CA ARG A 169 -1.03 16.49 15.65
C ARG A 169 -0.14 15.34 16.16
N GLY A 170 1.17 15.39 15.89
CA GLY A 170 2.10 14.30 16.21
C GLY A 170 1.88 13.04 15.38
N ILE A 171 1.30 13.16 14.19
CA ILE A 171 1.10 12.06 13.23
C ILE A 171 2.17 12.15 12.15
N ARG A 172 2.97 11.09 11.97
CA ARG A 172 3.97 10.99 10.92
C ARG A 172 3.35 10.43 9.64
N VAL A 173 3.73 10.97 8.50
CA VAL A 173 3.30 10.46 7.19
C VAL A 173 4.51 10.26 6.32
N ASN A 174 4.69 9.05 5.80
CA ASN A 174 5.80 8.68 4.94
C ASN A 174 5.32 7.82 3.76
N GLU A 175 6.19 7.58 2.80
CA GLU A 175 5.90 6.69 1.69
C GLU A 175 6.97 5.60 1.52
N VAL A 176 6.54 4.43 1.10
CA VAL A 176 7.39 3.39 0.54
C VAL A 176 7.18 3.36 -0.97
N SER A 177 8.28 3.34 -1.73
CA SER A 177 8.29 3.33 -3.20
C SER A 177 8.90 2.02 -3.71
N PRO A 178 8.08 0.98 -3.94
CA PRO A 178 8.57 -0.29 -4.45
C PRO A 178 8.96 -0.19 -5.93
N GLY A 179 10.02 -0.92 -6.29
CA GLY A 179 10.32 -1.31 -7.65
C GLY A 179 9.58 -2.59 -8.08
N PRO A 180 10.17 -3.38 -8.97
CA PRO A 180 9.62 -4.67 -9.39
C PRO A 180 9.64 -5.68 -8.22
N ILE A 181 8.47 -5.97 -7.66
CA ILE A 181 8.28 -6.89 -6.53
C ILE A 181 7.47 -8.10 -6.97
N GLU A 182 7.89 -9.29 -6.59
CA GLU A 182 7.17 -10.53 -6.90
C GLU A 182 5.87 -10.62 -6.10
N THR A 183 4.76 -10.28 -6.74
CA THR A 183 3.42 -10.24 -6.13
C THR A 183 2.38 -10.86 -7.06
N PRO A 184 1.22 -11.27 -6.54
CA PRO A 184 0.10 -11.73 -7.36
C PRO A 184 -0.47 -10.69 -8.33
N ILE A 185 0.05 -9.47 -8.38
CA ILE A 185 -0.37 -8.46 -9.33
C ILE A 185 -0.15 -8.93 -10.78
N PHE A 186 0.91 -9.68 -11.02
CA PHE A 186 1.22 -10.23 -12.35
C PHE A 186 0.16 -11.22 -12.86
N THR A 187 -0.42 -12.04 -11.98
CA THR A 187 -1.49 -12.98 -12.35
C THR A 187 -2.80 -12.30 -12.70
N LYS A 188 -2.97 -11.03 -12.29
CA LYS A 188 -4.17 -10.22 -12.57
C LYS A 188 -4.06 -9.42 -13.88
N MET A 189 -2.95 -9.53 -14.59
CA MET A 189 -2.71 -8.80 -15.84
C MET A 189 -3.29 -9.50 -17.08
N GLY A 190 -3.96 -10.66 -16.92
CA GLY A 190 -4.55 -11.42 -18.04
C GLY A 190 -3.54 -12.12 -18.94
N MET A 191 -2.30 -12.30 -18.49
CA MET A 191 -1.22 -12.97 -19.20
C MET A 191 -1.23 -14.48 -18.96
N SER A 192 -0.73 -15.26 -19.93
CA SER A 192 -0.44 -16.69 -19.72
C SER A 192 0.73 -16.88 -18.74
N ALA A 193 0.87 -18.08 -18.16
CA ALA A 193 1.98 -18.40 -17.26
C ALA A 193 3.35 -18.17 -17.93
N GLU A 194 3.50 -18.55 -19.19
CA GLU A 194 4.73 -18.34 -19.97
C GLU A 194 5.03 -16.84 -20.18
N GLN A 195 3.98 -16.06 -20.50
CA GLN A 195 4.12 -14.60 -20.64
C GLN A 195 4.52 -13.94 -19.31
N ILE A 196 3.96 -14.41 -18.18
CA ILE A 196 4.33 -13.92 -16.84
C ILE A 196 5.80 -14.22 -16.55
N GLU A 197 6.29 -15.42 -16.81
CA GLU A 197 7.70 -15.78 -16.58
C GLU A 197 8.64 -14.98 -17.49
N GLY A 198 8.31 -14.82 -18.78
CA GLY A 198 9.07 -13.95 -19.69
C GLY A 198 9.12 -12.50 -19.22
N PHE A 199 7.97 -11.96 -18.74
CA PHE A 199 7.88 -10.61 -18.19
C PHE A 199 8.72 -10.45 -16.92
N LYS A 200 8.66 -11.41 -15.99
CA LYS A 200 9.49 -11.43 -14.78
C LYS A 200 10.97 -11.48 -15.12
N GLY A 201 11.37 -12.31 -16.07
CA GLY A 201 12.76 -12.38 -16.56
C GLY A 201 13.25 -11.05 -17.12
N HIS A 202 12.42 -10.40 -17.95
CA HIS A 202 12.73 -9.08 -18.50
C HIS A 202 12.87 -8.03 -17.39
N MET A 203 11.92 -7.97 -16.47
CA MET A 203 11.96 -7.04 -15.33
C MET A 203 13.19 -7.27 -14.45
N SER A 204 13.53 -8.53 -14.15
CA SER A 204 14.73 -8.87 -13.36
C SER A 204 16.02 -8.41 -14.06
N GLY A 205 16.05 -8.49 -15.39
CA GLY A 205 17.19 -8.03 -16.21
C GLY A 205 17.44 -6.52 -16.09
N MET A 206 16.37 -5.74 -15.94
CA MET A 206 16.44 -4.28 -15.78
C MET A 206 16.85 -3.84 -14.37
N VAL A 207 16.59 -4.67 -13.35
CA VAL A 207 16.97 -4.36 -11.97
C VAL A 207 18.48 -4.53 -11.80
N PRO A 208 19.24 -3.54 -11.27
CA PRO A 208 20.68 -3.69 -11.01
C PRO A 208 21.04 -4.90 -10.15
N MET A 209 20.22 -5.21 -9.13
CA MET A 209 20.40 -6.41 -8.29
C MET A 209 20.03 -7.73 -8.99
N LYS A 210 19.63 -7.71 -10.28
CA LYS A 210 19.35 -8.89 -11.14
C LYS A 210 18.31 -9.86 -10.61
N ARG A 211 17.38 -9.37 -9.80
CA ARG A 211 16.23 -10.12 -9.31
C ARG A 211 15.05 -9.20 -9.01
N LEU A 212 13.86 -9.77 -8.92
CA LEU A 212 12.72 -9.09 -8.32
C LEU A 212 12.91 -9.00 -6.79
N GLY A 213 12.36 -7.95 -6.18
CA GLY A 213 12.24 -7.88 -4.74
C GLY A 213 11.12 -8.79 -4.22
N SER A 214 11.20 -9.18 -2.96
CA SER A 214 10.11 -9.90 -2.28
C SER A 214 9.18 -8.94 -1.55
N PRO A 215 7.90 -9.31 -1.34
CA PRO A 215 6.98 -8.56 -0.49
C PRO A 215 7.52 -8.29 0.92
N ASP A 216 8.28 -9.23 1.49
CA ASP A 216 8.88 -9.10 2.82
C ASP A 216 9.98 -8.02 2.88
N GLU A 217 10.69 -7.77 1.79
CA GLU A 217 11.67 -6.68 1.73
C GLU A 217 10.99 -5.32 1.84
N VAL A 218 9.85 -5.15 1.16
CA VAL A 218 9.04 -3.93 1.29
C VAL A 218 8.40 -3.83 2.67
N ALA A 219 7.86 -4.94 3.20
CA ALA A 219 7.22 -4.97 4.52
C ALA A 219 8.16 -4.54 5.64
N ARG A 220 9.46 -4.87 5.56
CA ARG A 220 10.47 -4.41 6.53
C ARG A 220 10.67 -2.89 6.50
N ALA A 221 10.66 -2.27 5.33
CA ALA A 221 10.72 -0.82 5.21
C ALA A 221 9.46 -0.14 5.77
N VAL A 222 8.28 -0.74 5.51
CA VAL A 222 7.01 -0.28 6.07
C VAL A 222 7.02 -0.40 7.59
N LEU A 223 7.50 -1.50 8.16
CA LEU A 223 7.63 -1.68 9.61
C LEU A 223 8.52 -0.61 10.24
N TYR A 224 9.66 -0.31 9.62
CA TYR A 224 10.53 0.78 10.08
C TYR A 224 9.76 2.10 10.14
N LEU A 225 9.10 2.50 9.05
CA LEU A 225 8.34 3.76 8.99
C LEU A 225 7.15 3.79 9.96
N ALA A 226 6.54 2.65 10.24
CA ALA A 226 5.41 2.50 11.16
C ALA A 226 5.81 2.56 12.64
N SER A 227 7.05 2.21 12.97
CA SER A 227 7.53 2.04 14.34
C SER A 227 8.18 3.31 14.91
N GLU A 228 8.50 3.28 16.20
CA GLU A 228 9.24 4.34 16.92
C GLU A 228 10.68 4.50 16.41
N ASP A 229 11.24 3.49 15.70
CA ASP A 229 12.56 3.61 15.06
C ASP A 229 12.59 4.77 14.03
N ALA A 230 11.43 5.17 13.51
CA ALA A 230 11.24 6.29 12.60
C ALA A 230 10.63 7.53 13.29
N SER A 231 10.79 7.69 14.61
CA SER A 231 10.14 8.77 15.39
C SER A 231 10.50 10.18 14.91
N TYR A 232 11.65 10.37 14.26
CA TYR A 232 12.07 11.65 13.67
C TYR A 232 12.00 11.67 12.14
N VAL A 233 11.22 10.74 11.54
CA VAL A 233 11.06 10.60 10.08
C VAL A 233 9.61 10.90 9.69
N THR A 234 9.40 12.00 8.98
CA THR A 234 8.10 12.37 8.37
C THR A 234 8.32 13.04 7.02
N GLY A 235 7.45 12.82 6.04
CA GLY A 235 7.58 13.30 4.67
C GLY A 235 8.63 12.57 3.84
N ALA A 236 9.20 11.48 4.35
CA ALA A 236 10.26 10.74 3.67
C ALA A 236 9.69 9.71 2.68
N LYS A 237 10.48 9.46 1.63
CA LYS A 237 10.30 8.38 0.66
C LYS A 237 11.40 7.32 0.87
N ILE A 238 11.01 6.09 1.16
CA ILE A 238 11.93 4.96 1.16
C ILE A 238 11.72 4.14 -0.12
N THR A 239 12.72 4.12 -0.97
CA THR A 239 12.72 3.32 -2.19
C THR A 239 13.23 1.91 -1.90
N VAL A 240 12.48 0.89 -2.37
CA VAL A 240 12.80 -0.54 -2.23
C VAL A 240 12.71 -1.17 -3.62
N ASP A 241 13.76 -1.00 -4.44
CA ASP A 241 13.69 -1.22 -5.89
C ASP A 241 14.87 -2.01 -6.50
N GLY A 242 15.82 -2.44 -5.68
CA GLY A 242 17.02 -3.12 -6.18
C GLY A 242 17.92 -2.24 -7.04
N GLY A 243 17.79 -0.89 -6.94
CA GLY A 243 18.58 0.10 -7.65
C GLY A 243 18.00 0.56 -8.99
N VAL A 244 16.74 0.29 -9.27
CA VAL A 244 16.08 0.67 -10.56
C VAL A 244 16.18 2.18 -10.82
N LEU A 245 16.04 3.02 -9.79
CA LEU A 245 16.14 4.47 -9.93
C LEU A 245 17.59 5.01 -10.06
N LEU A 246 18.60 4.15 -10.02
CA LEU A 246 20.00 4.56 -10.22
C LEU A 246 20.40 4.63 -11.71
N ASN A 247 19.54 4.13 -12.62
CA ASN A 247 19.81 4.07 -14.06
C ASN A 247 19.08 5.16 -14.81
#